data_3c49e47d2d19a7bbb726ef35bc483acf
#
_entry.id   3c49e47d2d19a7bbb726ef35bc483acf
#
_cell.length_a   1.000
_cell.length_b   1.000
_cell.length_c   1.000
_cell.angle_alpha   90.00
_cell.angle_beta   90.00
_cell.angle_gamma   90.00
#
_symmetry.space_group_name_H-M   'P 1'
#
loop_
_entity.id
_entity.type
_entity.pdbx_description
1 polymer ?
#
loop_
_entity_poly.entity_id
_entity_poly.type
_entity_poly.pdbx_seq_one_letter_code
_entity_poly.pdbx_strand_id
1 'polypeptide(L)'
;EHRAKRDLHDQHHAEQIKRIWKESSGRYGVRKVWQKLRHEGYVIARCTVARLMQQLGIQGVWRGKNKQTTRSRDDQKSADDLVKRNFKADHPDHLWVADFTYIQTNSGWVYTAFIIDVFSRAIVGWKVSTRMNTDMVLDALEQALHDRGMPKNVIHHSDRGVQYLSIRYTNRLEAANLRASVGTTGDSYDNALAETVNGLYKTEVIEYLKADWRGLGDIQLATLNLVDWFNKERIHSSLGYVSPFDFEAMYYDKINPLGQVA
;
A
#
# COMPACT_ATOMS: atom_id res chain seq x y z
N GLU A 1 44.57 18.02 0.50
CA GLU A 1 43.47 18.75 1.17
C GLU A 1 42.10 18.52 0.51
N HIS A 2 41.95 18.68 -0.80
CA HIS A 2 40.66 18.48 -1.48
C HIS A 2 40.16 17.02 -1.45
N ARG A 3 41.05 16.04 -1.47
CA ARG A 3 40.69 14.62 -1.38
C ARG A 3 40.17 14.27 0.01
N ALA A 4 40.82 14.77 1.05
CA ALA A 4 40.39 14.58 2.44
C ALA A 4 39.01 15.21 2.74
N LYS A 5 38.73 16.41 2.23
CA LYS A 5 37.40 17.05 2.34
C LYS A 5 36.30 16.26 1.66
N ARG A 6 36.57 15.69 0.48
CA ARG A 6 35.63 14.84 -0.25
C ARG A 6 35.36 13.52 0.52
N ASP A 7 36.40 12.92 1.07
CA ASP A 7 36.29 11.68 1.83
C ASP A 7 35.46 11.87 3.11
N LEU A 8 35.68 12.96 3.85
CA LEU A 8 34.86 13.32 5.01
C LEU A 8 33.38 13.58 4.63
N HIS A 9 33.13 14.26 3.54
CA HIS A 9 31.79 14.52 3.04
C HIS A 9 31.10 13.21 2.61
N ASP A 10 31.82 12.32 1.94
CA ASP A 10 31.31 11.00 1.54
C ASP A 10 31.02 10.12 2.77
N GLN A 11 31.86 10.13 3.80
CA GLN A 11 31.62 9.40 5.05
C GLN A 11 30.33 9.86 5.73
N HIS A 12 30.16 11.18 5.93
CA HIS A 12 28.95 11.73 6.52
C HIS A 12 27.68 11.32 5.77
N HIS A 13 27.69 11.42 4.43
CA HIS A 13 26.54 11.01 3.60
C HIS A 13 26.32 9.50 3.64
N ALA A 14 27.38 8.69 3.69
CA ALA A 14 27.27 7.23 3.78
C ALA A 14 26.57 6.79 5.07
N GLU A 15 26.84 7.46 6.21
CA GLU A 15 26.14 7.22 7.47
C GLU A 15 24.63 7.50 7.35
N GLN A 16 24.24 8.65 6.79
CA GLN A 16 22.85 9.02 6.60
C GLN A 16 22.13 8.09 5.61
N ILE A 17 22.78 7.72 4.51
CA ILE A 17 22.27 6.73 3.56
C ILE A 17 22.01 5.40 4.26
N LYS A 18 22.96 4.92 5.08
CA LYS A 18 22.83 3.67 5.83
C LYS A 18 21.70 3.74 6.87
N ARG A 19 21.52 4.89 7.55
CA ARG A 19 20.42 5.13 8.48
C ARG A 19 19.08 5.02 7.78
N ILE A 20 18.83 5.81 6.72
CA ILE A 20 17.57 5.82 5.95
C ILE A 20 17.27 4.43 5.37
N TRP A 21 18.29 3.75 4.87
CA TRP A 21 18.13 2.39 4.35
C TRP A 21 17.69 1.42 5.45
N LYS A 22 18.28 1.50 6.66
CA LYS A 22 17.89 0.68 7.82
C LYS A 22 16.48 1.02 8.31
N GLU A 23 16.10 2.28 8.42
CA GLU A 23 14.77 2.75 8.82
C GLU A 23 13.69 2.20 7.88
N SER A 24 13.97 2.10 6.58
CA SER A 24 13.09 1.42 5.63
C SER A 24 13.17 -0.12 5.69
N SER A 25 13.88 -0.68 6.67
CA SER A 25 14.18 -2.11 6.76
C SER A 25 14.83 -2.66 5.48
N GLY A 26 15.70 -1.87 4.83
CA GLY A 26 16.38 -2.23 3.59
C GLY A 26 15.51 -2.17 2.32
N ARG A 27 14.28 -1.69 2.40
CA ARG A 27 13.35 -1.65 1.26
C ARG A 27 13.65 -0.56 0.26
N TYR A 28 14.24 0.57 0.68
CA TYR A 28 14.49 1.71 -0.19
C TYR A 28 15.71 1.52 -1.07
N GLY A 29 15.52 1.67 -2.39
CA GLY A 29 16.59 1.82 -3.35
C GLY A 29 17.03 3.28 -3.50
N VAL A 30 18.04 3.52 -4.35
CA VAL A 30 18.71 4.82 -4.59
C VAL A 30 17.74 6.00 -4.68
N ARG A 31 16.64 5.87 -5.44
CA ARG A 31 15.71 6.99 -5.67
C ARG A 31 15.00 7.42 -4.39
N LYS A 32 14.49 6.47 -3.59
CA LYS A 32 13.80 6.76 -2.33
C LYS A 32 14.75 7.27 -1.26
N VAL A 33 15.94 6.67 -1.13
CA VAL A 33 16.99 7.14 -0.21
C VAL A 33 17.38 8.59 -0.57
N TRP A 34 17.61 8.89 -1.83
CA TRP A 34 17.91 10.24 -2.28
C TRP A 34 16.80 11.25 -1.99
N GLN A 35 15.53 10.89 -2.22
CA GLN A 35 14.40 11.76 -1.91
C GLN A 35 14.25 12.00 -0.40
N LYS A 36 14.43 10.97 0.42
CA LYS A 36 14.38 11.12 1.87
C LYS A 36 15.48 12.05 2.38
N LEU A 37 16.71 11.90 1.88
CA LEU A 37 17.81 12.83 2.18
C LEU A 37 17.46 14.29 1.81
N ARG A 38 16.85 14.50 0.64
CA ARG A 38 16.42 15.84 0.22
C ARG A 38 15.35 16.42 1.14
N HIS A 39 14.40 15.63 1.59
CA HIS A 39 13.37 16.06 2.55
C HIS A 39 13.99 16.44 3.90
N GLU A 40 15.09 15.80 4.28
CA GLU A 40 15.87 16.11 5.50
C GLU A 40 16.86 17.27 5.30
N GLY A 41 16.83 17.94 4.12
CA GLY A 41 17.65 19.12 3.84
C GLY A 41 19.05 18.82 3.29
N TYR A 42 19.40 17.56 3.02
CA TYR A 42 20.70 17.24 2.43
C TYR A 42 20.80 17.62 0.96
N VAL A 43 21.84 18.35 0.59
CA VAL A 43 22.16 18.70 -0.80
C VAL A 43 23.12 17.68 -1.38
N ILE A 44 22.60 16.64 -2.02
CA ILE A 44 23.38 15.54 -2.57
C ILE A 44 22.84 15.12 -3.94
N ALA A 45 23.72 14.80 -4.89
CA ALA A 45 23.33 14.29 -6.20
C ALA A 45 22.91 12.81 -6.11
N ARG A 46 21.91 12.43 -6.90
CA ARG A 46 21.42 11.03 -6.94
C ARG A 46 22.51 10.03 -7.33
N CYS A 47 23.42 10.42 -8.25
CA CYS A 47 24.55 9.58 -8.65
C CYS A 47 25.53 9.33 -7.47
N THR A 48 25.72 10.33 -6.59
CA THR A 48 26.53 10.16 -5.37
C THR A 48 25.87 9.15 -4.44
N VAL A 49 24.55 9.24 -4.23
CA VAL A 49 23.82 8.25 -3.43
C VAL A 49 23.96 6.85 -4.03
N ALA A 50 23.84 6.71 -5.36
CA ALA A 50 24.01 5.42 -6.04
C ALA A 50 25.40 4.83 -5.80
N ARG A 51 26.46 5.64 -5.95
CA ARG A 51 27.85 5.25 -5.72
C ARG A 51 28.09 4.82 -4.28
N LEU A 52 27.63 5.62 -3.33
CA LEU A 52 27.78 5.32 -1.90
C LEU A 52 27.01 4.07 -1.47
N MET A 53 25.78 3.86 -1.96
CA MET A 53 25.03 2.63 -1.71
C MET A 53 25.77 1.39 -2.26
N GLN A 54 26.36 1.50 -3.46
CA GLN A 54 27.17 0.44 -4.04
C GLN A 54 28.42 0.14 -3.20
N GLN A 55 29.14 1.18 -2.72
CA GLN A 55 30.30 1.02 -1.84
C GLN A 55 29.95 0.39 -0.49
N LEU A 56 28.78 0.70 0.04
CA LEU A 56 28.23 0.09 1.27
C LEU A 56 27.69 -1.33 1.07
N GLY A 57 27.61 -1.83 -0.17
CA GLY A 57 27.03 -3.13 -0.48
C GLY A 57 25.53 -3.23 -0.17
N ILE A 58 24.82 -2.09 -0.16
CA ILE A 58 23.37 -2.04 0.13
C ILE A 58 22.54 -1.70 -1.09
N GLN A 59 21.36 -2.31 -1.18
CA GLN A 59 20.40 -2.10 -2.27
C GLN A 59 18.98 -2.19 -1.74
N GLY A 60 18.03 -1.63 -2.49
CA GLY A 60 16.60 -1.77 -2.18
C GLY A 60 16.01 -3.07 -2.72
N VAL A 61 14.76 -3.31 -2.37
CA VAL A 61 14.01 -4.48 -2.83
C VAL A 61 13.66 -4.34 -4.32
N TRP A 62 13.89 -5.39 -5.08
CA TRP A 62 13.54 -5.49 -6.50
C TRP A 62 12.24 -6.26 -6.66
N ARG A 63 11.27 -5.68 -7.38
CA ARG A 63 10.06 -6.40 -7.75
C ARG A 63 10.37 -7.31 -8.94
N GLY A 64 10.20 -8.62 -8.75
CA GLY A 64 10.30 -9.61 -9.82
C GLY A 64 9.19 -9.43 -10.88
N LYS A 65 9.27 -10.19 -11.99
CA LYS A 65 8.21 -10.22 -13.00
C LYS A 65 6.97 -10.88 -12.41
N ASN A 66 5.80 -10.24 -12.54
CA ASN A 66 4.51 -10.82 -12.13
C ASN A 66 4.22 -12.08 -12.95
N LYS A 67 3.88 -13.18 -12.26
CA LYS A 67 3.26 -14.35 -12.88
C LYS A 67 1.74 -14.17 -12.78
N GLN A 68 1.05 -14.20 -13.91
CA GLN A 68 -0.41 -14.14 -13.97
C GLN A 68 -0.97 -15.51 -13.54
N THR A 69 -1.75 -15.56 -12.46
CA THR A 69 -2.18 -16.80 -11.81
C THR A 69 -3.68 -17.06 -11.83
N THR A 70 -4.52 -16.13 -12.31
CA THR A 70 -5.98 -16.22 -12.20
C THR A 70 -6.67 -16.32 -13.56
N ARG A 71 -7.63 -17.25 -13.70
CA ARG A 71 -8.60 -17.32 -14.81
C ARG A 71 -9.98 -17.04 -14.23
N SER A 72 -10.71 -16.09 -14.81
CA SER A 72 -12.06 -15.68 -14.40
C SER A 72 -13.14 -16.67 -14.83
N ARG A 73 -14.22 -16.77 -14.05
CA ARG A 73 -15.49 -17.46 -14.39
C ARG A 73 -16.61 -16.44 -14.56
N ASP A 74 -17.51 -16.66 -15.54
CA ASP A 74 -18.31 -15.62 -16.17
C ASP A 74 -19.81 -15.54 -15.75
N ASP A 75 -20.28 -16.21 -14.70
CA ASP A 75 -21.73 -16.54 -14.57
C ASP A 75 -22.52 -15.83 -13.43
N GLN A 76 -22.09 -14.70 -12.86
CA GLN A 76 -22.88 -14.04 -11.80
C GLN A 76 -23.25 -12.57 -12.12
N LYS A 77 -24.51 -12.20 -11.80
CA LYS A 77 -24.95 -10.79 -11.82
C LYS A 77 -24.13 -9.99 -10.82
N SER A 78 -23.43 -8.98 -11.26
CA SER A 78 -22.60 -8.08 -10.46
C SER A 78 -23.12 -6.65 -10.56
N ALA A 79 -22.73 -5.80 -9.61
CA ALA A 79 -22.94 -4.36 -9.72
C ALA A 79 -22.24 -3.79 -10.97
N ASP A 80 -22.72 -2.63 -11.45
CA ASP A 80 -22.14 -1.96 -12.61
C ASP A 80 -20.70 -1.48 -12.29
N ASP A 81 -19.85 -1.44 -13.31
CA ASP A 81 -18.54 -0.80 -13.20
C ASP A 81 -18.71 0.72 -13.23
N LEU A 82 -18.67 1.35 -12.05
CA LEU A 82 -18.73 2.80 -11.89
C LEU A 82 -17.38 3.48 -12.14
N VAL A 83 -16.29 2.75 -12.07
CA VAL A 83 -14.92 3.29 -12.17
C VAL A 83 -14.50 3.43 -13.63
N LYS A 84 -14.90 2.49 -14.51
CA LYS A 84 -14.58 2.49 -15.95
C LYS A 84 -13.09 2.77 -16.21
N ARG A 85 -12.21 2.11 -15.47
CA ARG A 85 -10.74 2.29 -15.50
C ARG A 85 -10.23 3.68 -15.08
N ASN A 86 -11.10 4.56 -14.59
CA ASN A 86 -10.69 5.88 -14.10
C ASN A 86 -10.43 5.82 -12.59
N PHE A 87 -9.28 5.29 -12.20
CA PHE A 87 -8.83 5.21 -10.80
C PHE A 87 -8.25 6.55 -10.34
N LYS A 88 -9.07 7.61 -10.42
CA LYS A 88 -8.77 8.94 -9.89
C LYS A 88 -9.79 9.29 -8.82
N ALA A 89 -9.32 9.87 -7.76
CA ALA A 89 -10.13 10.42 -6.69
C ALA A 89 -9.65 11.84 -6.40
N ASP A 90 -10.58 12.75 -6.14
CA ASP A 90 -10.28 14.16 -5.94
C ASP A 90 -10.12 14.52 -4.46
N HIS A 91 -10.56 13.63 -3.58
CA HIS A 91 -10.48 13.78 -2.13
C HIS A 91 -10.39 12.39 -1.44
N PRO A 92 -9.95 12.33 -0.16
CA PRO A 92 -10.00 11.11 0.63
C PRO A 92 -11.42 10.55 0.71
N ASP A 93 -11.52 9.22 0.77
CA ASP A 93 -12.81 8.51 0.88
C ASP A 93 -13.79 8.75 -0.29
N HIS A 94 -13.28 9.09 -1.47
CA HIS A 94 -14.07 9.16 -2.71
C HIS A 94 -14.21 7.77 -3.36
N LEU A 95 -13.10 7.06 -3.49
CA LEU A 95 -13.03 5.75 -4.12
C LEU A 95 -12.10 4.85 -3.31
N TRP A 96 -12.63 3.71 -2.87
CA TRP A 96 -11.86 2.63 -2.27
C TRP A 96 -11.76 1.47 -3.25
N VAL A 97 -10.59 0.85 -3.32
CA VAL A 97 -10.38 -0.40 -4.06
C VAL A 97 -10.05 -1.52 -3.08
N ALA A 98 -10.66 -2.68 -3.29
CA ALA A 98 -10.47 -3.85 -2.45
C ALA A 98 -9.95 -5.04 -3.25
N ASP A 99 -9.05 -5.78 -2.65
CA ASP A 99 -8.54 -7.04 -3.19
C ASP A 99 -7.97 -7.89 -2.05
N PHE A 100 -7.74 -9.17 -2.30
CA PHE A 100 -7.08 -10.04 -1.35
C PHE A 100 -5.97 -10.85 -2.00
N THR A 101 -5.04 -11.30 -1.18
CA THR A 101 -3.95 -12.15 -1.61
C THR A 101 -3.79 -13.33 -0.68
N TYR A 102 -2.97 -14.31 -1.05
CA TYR A 102 -2.71 -15.48 -0.24
C TYR A 102 -1.20 -15.76 -0.11
N ILE A 103 -0.83 -16.30 1.03
CA ILE A 103 0.54 -16.62 1.42
C ILE A 103 0.59 -18.05 1.89
N GLN A 104 1.58 -18.82 1.39
CA GLN A 104 1.88 -20.14 1.88
C GLN A 104 2.65 -20.03 3.19
N THR A 105 2.18 -20.70 4.24
CA THR A 105 2.86 -20.84 5.53
C THR A 105 3.05 -22.31 5.88
N ASN A 106 3.80 -22.59 6.94
CA ASN A 106 4.00 -23.96 7.42
C ASN A 106 2.69 -24.62 7.90
N SER A 107 1.73 -23.81 8.38
CA SER A 107 0.40 -24.27 8.82
C SER A 107 -0.65 -24.25 7.71
N GLY A 108 -0.28 -24.00 6.45
CA GLY A 108 -1.18 -23.92 5.31
C GLY A 108 -1.35 -22.50 4.76
N TRP A 109 -2.41 -22.30 3.97
CA TRP A 109 -2.68 -21.02 3.34
C TRP A 109 -3.24 -19.99 4.32
N VAL A 110 -2.72 -18.77 4.23
CA VAL A 110 -3.23 -17.60 4.93
C VAL A 110 -3.59 -16.54 3.91
N TYR A 111 -4.73 -15.90 4.08
CA TYR A 111 -5.31 -14.91 3.18
C TYR A 111 -5.25 -13.54 3.83
N THR A 112 -4.96 -12.52 3.05
CA THR A 112 -4.95 -11.12 3.51
C THR A 112 -5.79 -10.28 2.57
N ALA A 113 -6.84 -9.65 3.08
CA ALA A 113 -7.65 -8.66 2.37
C ALA A 113 -7.12 -7.25 2.68
N PHE A 114 -7.14 -6.38 1.68
CA PHE A 114 -6.82 -4.96 1.81
C PHE A 114 -7.91 -4.10 1.18
N ILE A 115 -8.19 -2.96 1.80
CA ILE A 115 -8.98 -1.87 1.24
C ILE A 115 -8.07 -0.63 1.18
N ILE A 116 -7.98 -0.01 0.02
CA ILE A 116 -7.05 1.07 -0.26
C ILE A 116 -7.84 2.29 -0.72
N ASP A 117 -7.62 3.44 -0.11
CA ASP A 117 -8.10 4.73 -0.60
C ASP A 117 -7.33 5.13 -1.85
N VAL A 118 -8.05 5.44 -2.93
CA VAL A 118 -7.43 5.75 -4.23
C VAL A 118 -6.76 7.12 -4.23
N PHE A 119 -7.25 8.08 -3.46
CA PHE A 119 -6.68 9.42 -3.38
C PHE A 119 -5.31 9.40 -2.71
N SER A 120 -5.26 8.92 -1.49
CA SER A 120 -4.06 8.94 -0.63
C SER A 120 -3.16 7.73 -0.81
N ARG A 121 -3.66 6.65 -1.41
CA ARG A 121 -3.02 5.34 -1.44
C ARG A 121 -2.94 4.66 -0.07
N ALA A 122 -3.59 5.21 0.96
CA ALA A 122 -3.61 4.63 2.29
C ALA A 122 -4.33 3.28 2.31
N ILE A 123 -3.80 2.33 3.06
CA ILE A 123 -4.51 1.10 3.41
C ILE A 123 -5.46 1.46 4.54
N VAL A 124 -6.75 1.56 4.25
CA VAL A 124 -7.79 1.99 5.19
C VAL A 124 -8.46 0.83 5.91
N GLY A 125 -8.36 -0.38 5.38
CA GLY A 125 -8.86 -1.60 6.01
C GLY A 125 -8.04 -2.81 5.62
N TRP A 126 -7.91 -3.77 6.53
CA TRP A 126 -7.23 -5.02 6.26
C TRP A 126 -7.66 -6.14 7.20
N LYS A 127 -7.57 -7.38 6.73
CA LYS A 127 -7.83 -8.56 7.56
C LYS A 127 -6.97 -9.72 7.11
N VAL A 128 -6.41 -10.45 8.07
CA VAL A 128 -5.70 -11.71 7.84
C VAL A 128 -6.55 -12.87 8.36
N SER A 129 -6.67 -13.95 7.60
CA SER A 129 -7.52 -15.10 7.92
C SER A 129 -6.92 -16.40 7.37
N THR A 130 -7.23 -17.52 8.01
CA THR A 130 -6.97 -18.87 7.45
C THR A 130 -8.07 -19.34 6.50
N ARG A 131 -9.15 -18.56 6.36
CA ARG A 131 -10.29 -18.89 5.50
C ARG A 131 -10.56 -17.74 4.53
N MET A 132 -10.68 -18.08 3.25
CA MET A 132 -11.07 -17.15 2.19
C MET A 132 -12.60 -17.13 2.10
N ASN A 133 -13.25 -16.41 2.99
CA ASN A 133 -14.70 -16.31 3.07
C ASN A 133 -15.18 -14.84 3.11
N THR A 134 -16.49 -14.64 3.03
CA THR A 134 -17.11 -13.31 3.12
C THR A 134 -16.81 -12.60 4.43
N ASP A 135 -16.67 -13.31 5.56
CA ASP A 135 -16.39 -12.70 6.86
C ASP A 135 -15.04 -11.97 6.85
N MET A 136 -14.01 -12.52 6.18
CA MET A 136 -12.70 -11.89 6.06
C MET A 136 -12.78 -10.52 5.38
N VAL A 137 -13.49 -10.42 4.27
CA VAL A 137 -13.63 -9.14 3.54
C VAL A 137 -14.57 -8.18 4.23
N LEU A 138 -15.58 -8.68 4.95
CA LEU A 138 -16.44 -7.87 5.82
C LEU A 138 -15.67 -7.27 7.00
N ASP A 139 -14.84 -8.05 7.68
CA ASP A 139 -14.01 -7.55 8.79
C ASP A 139 -13.07 -6.43 8.33
N ALA A 140 -12.47 -6.56 7.13
CA ALA A 140 -11.66 -5.49 6.54
C ALA A 140 -12.49 -4.23 6.24
N LEU A 141 -13.73 -4.40 5.75
CA LEU A 141 -14.66 -3.30 5.49
C LEU A 141 -15.11 -2.61 6.78
N GLU A 142 -15.46 -3.36 7.82
CA GLU A 142 -15.85 -2.81 9.12
C GLU A 142 -14.73 -1.99 9.74
N GLN A 143 -13.50 -2.48 9.66
CA GLN A 143 -12.33 -1.72 10.10
C GLN A 143 -12.20 -0.40 9.32
N ALA A 144 -12.27 -0.45 7.98
CA ALA A 144 -12.19 0.75 7.16
C ALA A 144 -13.28 1.77 7.49
N LEU A 145 -14.52 1.32 7.63
CA LEU A 145 -15.66 2.18 7.99
C LEU A 145 -15.45 2.84 9.36
N HIS A 146 -15.04 2.06 10.36
CA HIS A 146 -14.81 2.56 11.71
C HIS A 146 -13.65 3.58 11.74
N ASP A 147 -12.50 3.21 11.17
CA ASP A 147 -11.27 4.03 11.25
C ASP A 147 -11.38 5.31 10.44
N ARG A 148 -12.26 5.33 9.41
CA ARG A 148 -12.54 6.52 8.58
C ARG A 148 -13.78 7.32 9.05
N GLY A 149 -14.37 6.99 10.20
CA GLY A 149 -15.51 7.73 10.76
C GLY A 149 -16.82 7.57 9.99
N MET A 150 -17.06 6.39 9.42
CA MET A 150 -18.30 6.06 8.66
C MET A 150 -18.56 6.99 7.48
N PRO A 151 -17.62 7.11 6.52
CA PRO A 151 -17.78 7.98 5.35
C PRO A 151 -18.98 7.51 4.50
N LYS A 152 -19.63 8.47 3.83
CA LYS A 152 -20.80 8.21 2.98
C LYS A 152 -20.48 8.45 1.51
N ASN A 153 -21.23 7.78 0.63
CA ASN A 153 -21.12 7.90 -0.82
C ASN A 153 -19.76 7.46 -1.41
N VAL A 154 -18.93 6.78 -0.64
CA VAL A 154 -17.68 6.19 -1.15
C VAL A 154 -18.02 5.16 -2.23
N ILE A 155 -17.35 5.21 -3.35
CA ILE A 155 -17.39 4.14 -4.34
C ILE A 155 -16.45 3.03 -3.85
N HIS A 156 -17.02 1.85 -3.56
CA HIS A 156 -16.25 0.67 -3.17
C HIS A 156 -16.11 -0.26 -4.36
N HIS A 157 -14.92 -0.30 -4.95
CA HIS A 157 -14.62 -1.10 -6.13
C HIS A 157 -13.83 -2.35 -5.77
N SER A 158 -14.27 -3.50 -6.29
CA SER A 158 -13.58 -4.79 -6.12
C SER A 158 -13.57 -5.58 -7.43
N ASP A 159 -12.79 -6.64 -7.45
CA ASP A 159 -12.90 -7.65 -8.49
C ASP A 159 -14.20 -8.47 -8.35
N ARG A 160 -14.44 -9.40 -9.28
CA ARG A 160 -15.59 -10.32 -9.26
C ARG A 160 -15.39 -11.52 -8.32
N GLY A 161 -14.59 -11.40 -7.28
CA GLY A 161 -14.46 -12.44 -6.28
C GLY A 161 -15.82 -12.76 -5.61
N VAL A 162 -16.14 -14.04 -5.46
CA VAL A 162 -17.43 -14.49 -4.87
C VAL A 162 -17.66 -13.92 -3.45
N GLN A 163 -16.61 -13.57 -2.74
CA GLN A 163 -16.67 -12.96 -1.42
C GLN A 163 -17.28 -11.56 -1.47
N TYR A 164 -16.89 -10.76 -2.48
CA TYR A 164 -17.38 -9.39 -2.69
C TYR A 164 -18.78 -9.36 -3.33
N LEU A 165 -19.15 -10.42 -4.06
CA LEU A 165 -20.49 -10.56 -4.67
C LEU A 165 -21.52 -11.18 -3.72
N SER A 166 -21.14 -11.57 -2.52
CA SER A 166 -22.05 -12.17 -1.55
C SER A 166 -23.14 -11.17 -1.12
N ILE A 167 -24.37 -11.67 -0.93
CA ILE A 167 -25.51 -10.85 -0.47
C ILE A 167 -25.17 -10.12 0.85
N ARG A 168 -24.46 -10.77 1.77
CA ARG A 168 -24.05 -10.15 3.03
C ARG A 168 -23.13 -8.96 2.82
N TYR A 169 -22.19 -9.04 1.89
CA TYR A 169 -21.25 -7.96 1.59
C TYR A 169 -21.96 -6.78 0.91
N THR A 170 -22.79 -7.05 -0.09
CA THR A 170 -23.55 -6.02 -0.82
C THR A 170 -24.54 -5.31 0.10
N ASN A 171 -25.28 -6.04 0.93
CA ASN A 171 -26.20 -5.44 1.92
C ASN A 171 -25.45 -4.56 2.93
N ARG A 172 -24.21 -4.94 3.31
CA ARG A 172 -23.42 -4.14 4.23
C ARG A 172 -22.93 -2.85 3.60
N LEU A 173 -22.52 -2.86 2.31
CA LEU A 173 -22.18 -1.65 1.56
C LEU A 173 -23.40 -0.70 1.51
N GLU A 174 -24.57 -1.21 1.16
CA GLU A 174 -25.81 -0.44 1.11
C GLU A 174 -26.16 0.16 2.49
N ALA A 175 -26.12 -0.62 3.54
CA ALA A 175 -26.38 -0.17 4.91
C ALA A 175 -25.39 0.92 5.39
N ALA A 176 -24.18 0.94 4.86
CA ALA A 176 -23.17 1.98 5.11
C ALA A 176 -23.30 3.18 4.15
N ASN A 177 -24.27 3.20 3.24
CA ASN A 177 -24.39 4.18 2.16
C ASN A 177 -23.14 4.26 1.26
N LEU A 178 -22.53 3.11 0.98
CA LEU A 178 -21.45 2.97 0.01
C LEU A 178 -22.02 2.53 -1.34
N ARG A 179 -21.36 2.95 -2.39
CA ARG A 179 -21.74 2.60 -3.77
C ARG A 179 -20.88 1.43 -4.23
N ALA A 180 -21.48 0.26 -4.39
CA ALA A 180 -20.78 -0.90 -4.93
C ALA A 180 -20.40 -0.68 -6.41
N SER A 181 -19.17 -1.05 -6.75
CA SER A 181 -18.66 -1.09 -8.13
C SER A 181 -17.83 -2.36 -8.32
N VAL A 182 -18.02 -3.04 -9.45
CA VAL A 182 -17.34 -4.31 -9.72
C VAL A 182 -16.70 -4.24 -11.11
N GLY A 183 -15.44 -4.62 -11.20
CA GLY A 183 -14.70 -4.64 -12.45
C GLY A 183 -15.28 -5.56 -13.52
N THR A 184 -14.87 -5.36 -14.77
CA THR A 184 -15.30 -6.19 -15.90
C THR A 184 -14.60 -7.56 -15.86
N THR A 185 -15.19 -8.56 -16.50
CA THR A 185 -14.66 -9.91 -16.52
C THR A 185 -13.34 -9.98 -17.30
N GLY A 186 -12.28 -10.47 -16.63
CA GLY A 186 -11.02 -10.81 -17.30
C GLY A 186 -10.07 -9.65 -17.55
N ASP A 187 -10.33 -8.45 -17.05
CA ASP A 187 -9.46 -7.30 -17.22
C ASP A 187 -8.63 -7.01 -15.94
N SER A 188 -7.34 -7.34 -16.00
CA SER A 188 -6.37 -7.08 -14.94
C SER A 188 -6.11 -5.58 -14.67
N TYR A 189 -6.58 -4.68 -15.55
CA TYR A 189 -6.43 -3.24 -15.35
C TYR A 189 -7.51 -2.65 -14.44
N ASP A 190 -8.60 -3.38 -14.23
CA ASP A 190 -9.76 -2.89 -13.47
C ASP A 190 -9.50 -2.81 -11.95
N ASN A 191 -8.40 -3.37 -11.44
CA ASN A 191 -7.99 -3.28 -10.02
C ASN A 191 -6.48 -3.08 -9.83
N ALA A 192 -5.82 -2.43 -10.79
CA ALA A 192 -4.36 -2.29 -10.84
C ALA A 192 -3.73 -1.67 -9.58
N LEU A 193 -4.45 -0.81 -8.84
CA LEU A 193 -3.94 -0.23 -7.60
C LEU A 193 -3.89 -1.28 -6.48
N ALA A 194 -4.97 -2.01 -6.26
CA ALA A 194 -5.02 -3.05 -5.24
C ALA A 194 -4.03 -4.18 -5.55
N GLU A 195 -3.92 -4.58 -6.81
CA GLU A 195 -2.88 -5.51 -7.27
C GLU A 195 -1.46 -4.99 -7.00
N THR A 196 -1.26 -3.67 -7.14
CA THR A 196 0.04 -3.03 -6.83
C THR A 196 0.36 -3.15 -5.35
N VAL A 197 -0.60 -2.89 -4.44
CA VAL A 197 -0.41 -3.04 -2.99
C VAL A 197 -0.16 -4.49 -2.63
N ASN A 198 -0.93 -5.43 -3.17
CA ASN A 198 -0.70 -6.88 -2.99
C ASN A 198 0.70 -7.31 -3.48
N GLY A 199 1.14 -6.78 -4.63
CA GLY A 199 2.48 -7.04 -5.15
C GLY A 199 3.59 -6.47 -4.25
N LEU A 200 3.40 -5.27 -3.69
CA LEU A 200 4.33 -4.67 -2.73
C LEU A 200 4.38 -5.49 -1.42
N TYR A 201 3.22 -5.90 -0.92
CA TYR A 201 3.12 -6.75 0.26
C TYR A 201 3.91 -8.07 0.08
N LYS A 202 3.67 -8.78 -1.02
CA LYS A 202 4.42 -10.01 -1.32
C LYS A 202 5.92 -9.75 -1.43
N THR A 203 6.33 -8.72 -2.16
CA THR A 203 7.75 -8.47 -2.45
C THR A 203 8.48 -7.84 -1.27
N GLU A 204 7.91 -6.79 -0.65
CA GLU A 204 8.60 -5.99 0.38
C GLU A 204 8.47 -6.63 1.78
N VAL A 205 7.55 -7.57 1.99
CA VAL A 205 7.35 -8.24 3.29
C VAL A 205 7.58 -9.74 3.17
N ILE A 206 6.75 -10.43 2.42
CA ILE A 206 6.71 -11.90 2.46
C ILE A 206 8.00 -12.51 1.88
N GLU A 207 8.41 -12.10 0.69
CA GLU A 207 9.60 -12.64 0.00
C GLU A 207 10.89 -12.02 0.54
N TYR A 208 10.87 -10.71 0.84
CA TYR A 208 12.06 -9.99 1.26
C TYR A 208 12.55 -10.39 2.65
N LEU A 209 11.66 -10.51 3.62
CA LEU A 209 12.03 -10.90 4.97
C LEU A 209 12.50 -12.35 5.06
N LYS A 210 12.17 -13.19 4.06
CA LYS A 210 12.55 -14.61 4.01
C LYS A 210 12.33 -15.33 5.34
N ALA A 211 11.30 -14.90 6.09
CA ALA A 211 10.99 -15.46 7.38
C ALA A 211 10.38 -16.86 7.22
N ASP A 212 10.59 -17.70 8.21
CA ASP A 212 9.88 -18.97 8.33
C ASP A 212 8.45 -18.70 8.83
N TRP A 213 7.54 -18.45 7.88
CA TRP A 213 6.15 -18.13 8.15
C TRP A 213 5.42 -19.33 8.74
N ARG A 214 5.27 -19.40 10.07
CA ARG A 214 4.66 -20.53 10.77
C ARG A 214 3.15 -20.60 10.55
N GLY A 215 2.45 -19.45 10.49
CA GLY A 215 1.01 -19.41 10.29
C GLY A 215 0.39 -18.04 10.44
N LEU A 216 -0.89 -18.02 10.83
CA LEU A 216 -1.72 -16.81 10.90
C LEU A 216 -1.09 -15.68 11.72
N GLY A 217 -0.58 -15.98 12.92
CA GLY A 217 -0.06 -14.95 13.83
C GLY A 217 1.14 -14.19 13.27
N ASP A 218 2.07 -14.91 12.60
CA ASP A 218 3.25 -14.29 12.00
C ASP A 218 2.84 -13.36 10.85
N ILE A 219 1.91 -13.82 10.00
CA ILE A 219 1.38 -13.03 8.87
C ILE A 219 0.58 -11.83 9.38
N GLN A 220 -0.20 -11.98 10.44
CA GLN A 220 -0.97 -10.88 11.03
C GLN A 220 -0.06 -9.78 11.59
N LEU A 221 0.99 -10.15 12.32
CA LEU A 221 1.99 -9.21 12.84
C LEU A 221 2.76 -8.51 11.71
N ALA A 222 3.18 -9.27 10.69
CA ALA A 222 3.88 -8.71 9.54
C ALA A 222 3.00 -7.73 8.74
N THR A 223 1.70 -8.04 8.63
CA THR A 223 0.71 -7.17 7.96
C THR A 223 0.47 -5.89 8.77
N LEU A 224 0.31 -5.99 10.09
CA LEU A 224 0.16 -4.83 10.98
C LEU A 224 1.34 -3.87 10.84
N ASN A 225 2.56 -4.39 10.95
CA ASN A 225 3.78 -3.61 10.82
C ASN A 225 3.92 -2.97 9.42
N LEU A 226 3.50 -3.70 8.37
CA LEU A 226 3.48 -3.14 7.03
C LEU A 226 2.50 -1.98 6.93
N VAL A 227 1.26 -2.15 7.37
CA VAL A 227 0.20 -1.14 7.22
C VAL A 227 0.59 0.14 7.97
N ASP A 228 1.10 0.02 9.19
CA ASP A 228 1.56 1.16 9.96
C ASP A 228 2.69 1.92 9.24
N TRP A 229 3.74 1.21 8.85
CA TRP A 229 4.85 1.79 8.10
C TRP A 229 4.43 2.33 6.73
N PHE A 230 3.56 1.61 6.00
CA PHE A 230 3.10 1.99 4.67
C PHE A 230 2.33 3.31 4.69
N ASN A 231 1.44 3.47 5.67
CA ASN A 231 0.59 4.65 5.77
C ASN A 231 1.33 5.87 6.35
N LYS A 232 2.24 5.67 7.31
CA LYS A 232 2.88 6.76 8.05
C LYS A 232 4.25 7.17 7.53
N GLU A 233 5.03 6.23 7.00
CA GLU A 233 6.45 6.47 6.73
C GLU A 233 6.87 6.20 5.28
N ARG A 234 6.21 5.24 4.62
CA ARG A 234 6.59 4.85 3.27
C ARG A 234 6.31 5.93 2.26
N ILE A 235 7.37 6.50 1.65
CA ILE A 235 7.22 7.51 0.61
C ILE A 235 6.82 6.90 -0.73
N HIS A 236 5.88 7.56 -1.42
CA HIS A 236 5.31 7.13 -2.70
C HIS A 236 5.59 8.13 -3.81
N SER A 237 6.15 7.67 -4.92
CA SER A 237 6.45 8.54 -6.06
C SER A 237 5.22 9.17 -6.70
N SER A 238 4.08 8.48 -6.66
CA SER A 238 2.79 9.00 -7.14
C SER A 238 2.21 10.10 -6.28
N LEU A 239 2.66 10.24 -5.02
CA LEU A 239 2.24 11.24 -4.06
C LEU A 239 3.29 12.36 -3.87
N GLY A 240 4.28 12.46 -4.78
CA GLY A 240 5.36 13.44 -4.63
C GLY A 240 6.41 13.05 -3.59
N TYR A 241 6.54 11.76 -3.28
CA TYR A 241 7.46 11.20 -2.29
C TYR A 241 7.13 11.57 -0.84
N VAL A 242 5.86 11.68 -0.50
CA VAL A 242 5.36 11.73 0.87
C VAL A 242 4.66 10.41 1.23
N SER A 243 4.35 10.22 2.51
CA SER A 243 3.55 9.08 2.95
C SER A 243 2.06 9.29 2.62
N PRO A 244 1.23 8.23 2.60
CA PRO A 244 -0.21 8.33 2.44
C PRO A 244 -0.87 9.30 3.43
N PHE A 245 -0.55 9.19 4.72
CA PHE A 245 -1.14 10.05 5.75
C PHE A 245 -0.64 11.49 5.68
N ASP A 246 0.64 11.73 5.35
CA ASP A 246 1.13 13.09 5.10
C ASP A 246 0.42 13.73 3.90
N PHE A 247 0.15 12.93 2.86
CA PHE A 247 -0.57 13.42 1.68
C PHE A 247 -2.02 13.81 2.01
N GLU A 248 -2.71 13.03 2.85
CA GLU A 248 -4.04 13.40 3.35
C GLU A 248 -4.00 14.64 4.24
N ALA A 249 -3.03 14.75 5.15
CA ALA A 249 -2.85 15.92 5.98
C ALA A 249 -2.67 17.18 5.15
N MET A 250 -1.82 17.13 4.11
CA MET A 250 -1.63 18.25 3.16
C MET A 250 -2.91 18.64 2.41
N TYR A 251 -3.80 17.68 2.15
CA TYR A 251 -5.10 17.99 1.55
C TYR A 251 -6.00 18.72 2.52
N TYR A 252 -6.12 18.26 3.77
CA TYR A 252 -6.96 18.90 4.78
C TYR A 252 -6.44 20.29 5.17
N ASP A 253 -5.13 20.49 5.23
CA ASP A 253 -4.52 21.80 5.48
C ASP A 253 -4.86 22.83 4.38
N LYS A 254 -4.99 22.38 3.13
CA LYS A 254 -5.39 23.25 2.01
C LYS A 254 -6.85 23.67 2.06
N ILE A 255 -7.75 22.79 2.51
CA ILE A 255 -9.19 23.10 2.57
C ILE A 255 -9.60 23.82 3.87
N ASN A 256 -8.79 23.71 4.93
CA ASN A 256 -8.99 24.35 6.22
C ASN A 256 -7.81 25.27 6.60
N PRO A 257 -7.52 26.32 5.85
CA PRO A 257 -6.35 27.17 6.12
C PRO A 257 -6.46 27.99 7.43
N LEU A 258 -7.62 27.99 8.09
CA LEU A 258 -7.90 28.75 9.33
C LEU A 258 -7.61 27.97 10.61
N GLY A 259 -7.22 26.70 10.54
CA GLY A 259 -6.85 25.90 11.72
C GLY A 259 -5.49 26.24 12.36
N GLN A 260 -4.74 27.20 11.80
CA GLN A 260 -3.43 27.62 12.31
C GLN A 260 -3.47 28.88 13.19
N VAL A 261 -4.65 29.37 13.57
CA VAL A 261 -4.79 30.50 14.49
C VAL A 261 -5.70 30.11 15.66
N ALA A 262 -5.14 29.37 16.60
CA ALA A 262 -5.65 29.27 17.96
C ALA A 262 -4.48 28.89 18.88
#